data_d6382753b3f98a749cb34cff2e1bf377
#
_entry.id   d6382753b3f98a749cb34cff2e1bf377
#
_cell.length_a   1.000
_cell.length_b   1.000
_cell.length_c   1.000
_cell.angle_alpha   90.00
_cell.angle_beta   90.00
_cell.angle_gamma   90.00
#
_symmetry.space_group_name_H-M   'P 1'
#
loop_
_entity.id
_entity.type
_entity.pdbx_description
1 polymer ?
#
loop_
_entity_poly.entity_id
_entity_poly.type
_entity_poly.pdbx_seq_one_letter_code
_entity_poly.pdbx_strand_id
1 'polypeptide(L)'
;NPRGMPQFADADNLFKKIRTSKKVSHLLSDTSLTAITIREKAVERAIQAKLEGYGPDRILLMVSTSESHHLKNSGLSLKEYWKMAEIQIKKAHDAGIKVNGTVSTIWGCPIEGPTDLNKAIDFTKRWFDIGADDVEHADHDGSASPDRVYRYYSMLQEKIGMTEKQIVHFHTTRRWGLANVLA
;
A
#
# COMPACT_ATOMS: atom_id res chain seq x y z
N ASN A 1 13.75 3.82 -4.46
CA ASN A 1 14.75 4.89 -4.45
C ASN A 1 16.17 4.31 -4.58
N PRO A 2 16.78 4.35 -5.78
CA PRO A 2 18.13 3.80 -5.99
C PRO A 2 19.22 4.44 -5.13
N ARG A 3 19.01 5.67 -4.65
CA ARG A 3 20.00 6.38 -3.80
C ARG A 3 19.93 5.96 -2.32
N GLY A 4 18.71 5.62 -1.83
CA GLY A 4 18.52 5.20 -0.44
C GLY A 4 18.47 3.68 -0.25
N MET A 5 18.13 2.94 -1.32
CA MET A 5 17.99 1.49 -1.32
C MET A 5 18.52 0.93 -2.65
N PRO A 6 19.85 0.80 -2.80
CA PRO A 6 20.46 0.37 -4.06
C PRO A 6 20.00 -1.02 -4.53
N GLN A 7 19.59 -1.89 -3.62
CA GLN A 7 19.03 -3.20 -3.91
C GLN A 7 17.74 -3.18 -4.75
N PHE A 8 17.07 -2.02 -4.86
CA PHE A 8 15.88 -1.84 -5.73
C PHE A 8 16.19 -1.07 -7.02
N ALA A 9 17.46 -0.86 -7.34
CA ALA A 9 17.87 -0.11 -8.52
C ALA A 9 17.48 -0.82 -9.83
N ASP A 10 17.44 -2.15 -9.83
CA ASP A 10 17.19 -3.01 -10.99
C ASP A 10 15.71 -3.44 -11.14
N ALA A 11 14.77 -2.77 -10.46
CA ALA A 11 13.34 -3.10 -10.51
C ALA A 11 12.81 -3.20 -11.95
N ASP A 12 13.21 -2.30 -12.86
CA ASP A 12 12.79 -2.36 -14.28
C ASP A 12 13.27 -3.62 -14.97
N ASN A 13 14.52 -4.03 -14.73
CA ASN A 13 15.07 -5.27 -15.28
C ASN A 13 14.35 -6.51 -14.73
N LEU A 14 13.97 -6.47 -13.46
CA LEU A 14 13.21 -7.54 -12.83
C LEU A 14 11.83 -7.67 -13.50
N PHE A 15 11.07 -6.58 -13.64
CA PHE A 15 9.77 -6.57 -14.31
C PHE A 15 9.90 -7.05 -15.78
N LYS A 16 10.89 -6.55 -16.54
CA LYS A 16 11.17 -7.02 -17.90
C LYS A 16 11.41 -8.53 -17.94
N LYS A 17 12.27 -9.07 -17.07
CA LYS A 17 12.56 -10.50 -17.01
C LYS A 17 11.31 -11.32 -16.67
N ILE A 18 10.49 -10.89 -15.73
CA ILE A 18 9.24 -11.59 -15.37
C ILE A 18 8.30 -11.61 -16.58
N ARG A 19 8.06 -10.48 -17.23
CA ARG A 19 7.14 -10.37 -18.38
C ARG A 19 7.59 -11.14 -19.61
N THR A 20 8.90 -11.26 -19.83
CA THR A 20 9.46 -11.93 -21.02
C THR A 20 9.90 -13.36 -20.81
N SER A 21 9.94 -13.84 -19.57
CA SER A 21 10.41 -15.18 -19.24
C SER A 21 9.41 -16.25 -19.64
N LYS A 22 9.79 -17.12 -20.56
CA LYS A 22 8.99 -18.31 -20.92
C LYS A 22 8.71 -19.25 -19.75
N LYS A 23 9.55 -19.21 -18.69
CA LYS A 23 9.38 -20.07 -17.49
C LYS A 23 8.23 -19.64 -16.60
N VAL A 24 7.90 -18.34 -16.57
CA VAL A 24 6.89 -17.79 -15.64
C VAL A 24 5.75 -17.07 -16.37
N SER A 25 5.84 -16.83 -17.67
CA SER A 25 4.84 -16.09 -18.43
C SER A 25 3.45 -16.74 -18.37
N HIS A 26 3.38 -18.08 -18.25
CA HIS A 26 2.11 -18.81 -18.12
C HIS A 26 1.40 -18.53 -16.79
N LEU A 27 2.09 -18.03 -15.77
CA LEU A 27 1.51 -17.65 -14.48
C LEU A 27 0.93 -16.23 -14.49
N LEU A 28 1.27 -15.41 -15.49
CA LEU A 28 0.89 -14.00 -15.52
C LEU A 28 -0.56 -13.76 -15.92
N SER A 29 -1.26 -14.78 -16.47
CA SER A 29 -2.70 -14.72 -16.73
C SER A 29 -3.52 -14.54 -15.46
N ASP A 30 -3.07 -15.16 -14.38
CA ASP A 30 -3.79 -15.21 -13.09
C ASP A 30 -3.04 -14.50 -11.96
N THR A 31 -1.96 -13.77 -12.29
CA THR A 31 -1.10 -13.10 -11.32
C THR A 31 -0.98 -11.62 -11.63
N SER A 32 -1.30 -10.77 -10.65
CA SER A 32 -1.10 -9.32 -10.71
C SER A 32 0.27 -8.95 -10.16
N LEU A 33 1.07 -8.24 -10.93
CA LEU A 33 2.37 -7.71 -10.50
C LEU A 33 2.18 -6.34 -9.85
N THR A 34 2.53 -6.23 -8.57
CA THR A 34 2.41 -4.99 -7.80
C THR A 34 3.77 -4.36 -7.55
N ALA A 35 3.88 -3.05 -7.73
CA ALA A 35 5.06 -2.26 -7.37
C ALA A 35 4.75 -1.27 -6.25
N ILE A 36 5.62 -1.20 -5.24
CA ILE A 36 5.52 -0.19 -4.19
C ILE A 36 6.06 1.14 -4.73
N THR A 37 5.23 2.18 -4.70
CA THR A 37 5.54 3.51 -5.21
C THR A 37 5.16 4.57 -4.18
N ILE A 38 6.11 5.00 -3.35
CA ILE A 38 5.83 5.94 -2.26
C ILE A 38 5.73 7.39 -2.75
N ARG A 39 6.37 7.72 -3.87
CA ARG A 39 6.49 9.09 -4.36
C ARG A 39 6.23 9.19 -5.85
N GLU A 40 5.89 10.42 -6.30
CA GLU A 40 5.57 10.74 -7.68
C GLU A 40 6.55 10.13 -8.71
N LYS A 41 7.85 10.32 -8.54
CA LYS A 41 8.85 9.76 -9.45
C LYS A 41 8.80 8.23 -9.59
N ALA A 42 8.39 7.53 -8.55
CA ALA A 42 8.24 6.07 -8.61
C ALA A 42 6.98 5.69 -9.39
N VAL A 43 5.89 6.46 -9.25
CA VAL A 43 4.68 6.28 -10.05
C VAL A 43 4.95 6.57 -11.53
N GLU A 44 5.61 7.67 -11.84
CA GLU A 44 6.00 8.02 -13.22
C GLU A 44 6.85 6.92 -13.88
N ARG A 45 7.81 6.35 -13.13
CA ARG A 45 8.61 5.23 -13.58
C ARG A 45 7.76 3.97 -13.84
N ALA A 46 6.79 3.67 -12.97
CA ALA A 46 5.87 2.56 -13.14
C ALA A 46 4.97 2.75 -14.39
N ILE A 47 4.47 3.97 -14.60
CA ILE A 47 3.68 4.34 -15.78
C ILE A 47 4.51 4.16 -17.05
N GLN A 48 5.74 4.69 -17.08
CA GLN A 48 6.63 4.54 -18.23
C GLN A 48 6.88 3.06 -18.55
N ALA A 49 7.19 2.25 -17.54
CA ALA A 49 7.38 0.82 -17.69
C ALA A 49 6.12 0.11 -18.24
N LYS A 50 4.92 0.55 -17.82
CA LYS A 50 3.65 0.01 -18.32
C LYS A 50 3.43 0.34 -19.79
N LEU A 51 3.70 1.58 -20.18
CA LEU A 51 3.61 2.01 -21.59
C LEU A 51 4.61 1.26 -22.49
N GLU A 52 5.76 0.89 -21.97
CA GLU A 52 6.76 0.05 -22.65
C GLU A 52 6.42 -1.46 -22.61
N GLY A 53 5.30 -1.86 -22.01
CA GLY A 53 4.77 -3.23 -22.03
C GLY A 53 5.32 -4.17 -20.95
N TYR A 54 6.15 -3.70 -20.01
CA TYR A 54 6.71 -4.56 -18.96
C TYR A 54 6.37 -4.12 -17.53
N GLY A 55 5.65 -3.02 -17.35
CA GLY A 55 5.35 -2.45 -16.04
C GLY A 55 4.40 -3.27 -15.17
N PRO A 56 4.13 -2.76 -13.96
CA PRO A 56 3.22 -3.39 -13.02
C PRO A 56 1.75 -3.31 -13.50
N ASP A 57 0.93 -4.21 -12.97
CA ASP A 57 -0.52 -4.15 -13.15
C ASP A 57 -1.16 -3.29 -12.06
N ARG A 58 -0.46 -3.14 -10.93
CA ARG A 58 -0.89 -2.39 -9.77
C ARG A 58 0.29 -1.65 -9.14
N ILE A 59 0.02 -0.46 -8.61
CA ILE A 59 0.94 0.25 -7.74
C ILE A 59 0.36 0.38 -6.34
N LEU A 60 1.24 0.54 -5.34
CA LEU A 60 0.89 0.77 -3.96
C LEU A 60 1.39 2.15 -3.54
N LEU A 61 0.47 3.00 -3.07
CA LEU A 61 0.72 4.27 -2.39
C LEU A 61 0.41 4.11 -0.90
N MET A 62 1.17 4.76 -0.02
CA MET A 62 1.09 4.49 1.42
C MET A 62 1.02 5.78 2.25
N VAL A 63 0.06 5.82 3.18
CA VAL A 63 0.04 6.78 4.29
C VAL A 63 0.21 6.08 5.62
N SER A 64 0.77 6.78 6.60
CA SER A 64 0.80 6.32 7.99
C SER A 64 -0.17 7.13 8.84
N THR A 65 -0.82 6.50 9.81
CA THR A 65 -1.62 7.22 10.82
C THR A 65 -0.75 8.11 11.73
N SER A 66 0.54 7.76 11.87
CA SER A 66 1.58 8.55 12.55
C SER A 66 2.20 9.56 11.58
N GLU A 67 2.16 10.83 11.95
CA GLU A 67 2.69 11.91 11.08
C GLU A 67 4.22 11.90 10.97
N SER A 68 4.92 11.65 12.07
CA SER A 68 6.38 11.56 12.07
C SER A 68 6.88 10.36 11.27
N HIS A 69 6.20 9.20 11.39
CA HIS A 69 6.51 8.02 10.59
C HIS A 69 6.24 8.29 9.09
N HIS A 70 5.11 8.94 8.79
CA HIS A 70 4.77 9.29 7.41
C HIS A 70 5.81 10.23 6.80
N LEU A 71 6.16 11.29 7.52
CA LEU A 71 7.17 12.27 7.07
C LEU A 71 8.53 11.60 6.85
N LYS A 72 8.96 10.71 7.77
CA LYS A 72 10.22 9.98 7.65
C LYS A 72 10.26 9.09 6.40
N ASN A 73 9.16 8.42 6.07
CA ASN A 73 9.08 7.49 4.94
C ASN A 73 8.89 8.20 3.60
N SER A 74 7.98 9.15 3.54
CA SER A 74 7.63 9.83 2.29
C SER A 74 8.43 11.10 2.04
N GLY A 75 8.90 11.77 3.10
CA GLY A 75 9.50 13.10 3.03
C GLY A 75 8.49 14.21 2.70
N LEU A 76 7.18 13.94 2.89
CA LEU A 76 6.07 14.87 2.68
C LEU A 76 5.20 14.89 3.93
N SER A 77 4.57 16.03 4.22
CA SER A 77 3.48 16.08 5.19
C SER A 77 2.27 15.27 4.68
N LEU A 78 1.38 14.84 5.57
CA LEU A 78 0.15 14.15 5.16
C LEU A 78 -0.68 15.00 4.18
N LYS A 79 -0.76 16.33 4.40
CA LYS A 79 -1.50 17.24 3.53
C LYS A 79 -0.94 17.26 2.09
N GLU A 80 0.37 17.34 1.96
CA GLU A 80 1.06 17.33 0.65
C GLU A 80 0.93 15.96 -0.02
N TYR A 81 1.07 14.90 0.77
CA TYR A 81 0.98 13.54 0.25
C TYR A 81 -0.40 13.21 -0.32
N TRP A 82 -1.48 13.58 0.37
CA TRP A 82 -2.83 13.36 -0.12
C TRP A 82 -3.10 14.07 -1.45
N LYS A 83 -2.61 15.31 -1.61
CA LYS A 83 -2.70 16.02 -2.90
C LYS A 83 -1.92 15.33 -4.01
N MET A 84 -0.71 14.88 -3.70
CA MET A 84 0.10 14.12 -4.63
C MET A 84 -0.58 12.79 -5.00
N ALA A 85 -1.10 12.04 -4.01
CA ALA A 85 -1.75 10.75 -4.23
C ALA A 85 -2.95 10.85 -5.17
N GLU A 86 -3.83 11.84 -4.97
CA GLU A 86 -4.99 12.08 -5.83
C GLU A 86 -4.60 12.28 -7.30
N ILE A 87 -3.56 13.08 -7.56
CA ILE A 87 -3.04 13.31 -8.91
C ILE A 87 -2.43 12.03 -9.48
N GLN A 88 -1.67 11.28 -8.69
CA GLN A 88 -0.97 10.09 -9.15
C GLN A 88 -1.93 8.91 -9.40
N ILE A 89 -3.00 8.78 -8.64
CA ILE A 89 -4.05 7.78 -8.89
C ILE A 89 -4.64 7.99 -10.28
N LYS A 90 -5.01 9.21 -10.62
CA LYS A 90 -5.55 9.52 -11.96
C LYS A 90 -4.56 9.17 -13.05
N LYS A 91 -3.29 9.61 -12.93
CA LYS A 91 -2.24 9.29 -13.93
C LYS A 91 -2.04 7.78 -14.09
N ALA A 92 -2.09 7.02 -12.99
CA ALA A 92 -1.94 5.57 -13.01
C ALA A 92 -3.13 4.90 -13.74
N HIS A 93 -4.36 5.33 -13.44
CA HIS A 93 -5.56 4.84 -14.11
C HIS A 93 -5.54 5.15 -15.63
N ASP A 94 -5.12 6.36 -16.01
CA ASP A 94 -4.99 6.74 -17.43
C ASP A 94 -3.99 5.83 -18.17
N ALA A 95 -3.02 5.24 -17.46
CA ALA A 95 -2.07 4.26 -17.98
C ALA A 95 -2.51 2.79 -17.81
N GLY A 96 -3.73 2.53 -17.33
CA GLY A 96 -4.25 1.18 -17.10
C GLY A 96 -3.60 0.44 -15.93
N ILE A 97 -3.14 1.18 -14.91
CA ILE A 97 -2.55 0.63 -13.68
C ILE A 97 -3.54 0.82 -12.53
N LYS A 98 -3.88 -0.26 -11.82
CA LYS A 98 -4.68 -0.19 -10.60
C LYS A 98 -3.88 0.39 -9.43
N VAL A 99 -4.56 1.00 -8.47
CA VAL A 99 -3.92 1.63 -7.32
C VAL A 99 -4.44 1.04 -6.01
N ASN A 100 -3.52 0.50 -5.23
CA ASN A 100 -3.74 0.15 -3.83
C ASN A 100 -3.36 1.33 -2.94
N GLY A 101 -4.30 1.75 -2.07
CA GLY A 101 -4.02 2.73 -1.02
C GLY A 101 -3.72 2.03 0.29
N THR A 102 -2.50 2.11 0.80
CA THR A 102 -2.17 1.49 2.10
C THR A 102 -2.33 2.47 3.24
N VAL A 103 -3.00 2.05 4.32
CA VAL A 103 -3.00 2.70 5.64
C VAL A 103 -2.08 1.93 6.56
N SER A 104 -0.95 2.53 6.92
CA SER A 104 0.10 1.94 7.75
C SER A 104 0.02 2.43 9.20
N THR A 105 0.66 1.73 10.11
CA THR A 105 0.74 2.03 11.55
C THR A 105 -0.63 2.05 12.27
N ILE A 106 -1.58 1.23 11.84
CA ILE A 106 -2.96 1.22 12.37
C ILE A 106 -2.97 0.85 13.86
N TRP A 107 -2.21 -0.17 14.24
CA TRP A 107 -2.23 -0.71 15.61
C TRP A 107 -1.07 -0.23 16.48
N GLY A 108 -0.14 0.52 15.89
CA GLY A 108 1.00 1.08 16.60
C GLY A 108 2.05 1.63 15.65
N CYS A 109 2.84 2.55 16.18
CA CYS A 109 3.94 3.18 15.48
C CYS A 109 5.23 3.06 16.29
N PRO A 110 6.35 2.64 15.69
CA PRO A 110 7.62 2.53 16.41
C PRO A 110 8.20 3.89 16.85
N ILE A 111 7.66 5.01 16.34
CA ILE A 111 8.10 6.37 16.67
C ILE A 111 7.16 7.03 17.69
N GLU A 112 5.84 6.99 17.43
CA GLU A 112 4.83 7.70 18.23
C GLU A 112 4.11 6.79 19.23
N GLY A 113 4.30 5.47 19.16
CA GLY A 113 3.61 4.51 20.02
C GLY A 113 2.17 4.24 19.60
N PRO A 114 1.20 4.23 20.54
CA PRO A 114 -0.20 3.94 20.23
C PRO A 114 -0.80 4.91 19.19
N THR A 115 -1.63 4.38 18.30
CA THR A 115 -2.26 5.14 17.21
C THR A 115 -3.78 5.14 17.34
N ASP A 116 -4.46 6.14 16.76
CA ASP A 116 -5.90 6.28 16.77
C ASP A 116 -6.53 5.46 15.65
N LEU A 117 -7.35 4.47 16.00
CA LEU A 117 -8.08 3.63 15.05
C LEU A 117 -9.07 4.42 14.19
N ASN A 118 -9.65 5.51 14.73
CA ASN A 118 -10.56 6.36 13.96
C ASN A 118 -9.83 7.04 12.81
N LYS A 119 -8.62 7.53 13.05
CA LYS A 119 -7.78 8.13 12.01
C LYS A 119 -7.49 7.13 10.88
N ALA A 120 -7.29 5.86 11.22
CA ALA A 120 -7.09 4.81 10.21
C ALA A 120 -8.35 4.57 9.37
N ILE A 121 -9.53 4.60 9.98
CA ILE A 121 -10.82 4.47 9.27
C ILE A 121 -11.05 5.67 8.35
N ASP A 122 -10.78 6.89 8.82
CA ASP A 122 -10.88 8.11 8.01
C ASP A 122 -9.93 8.07 6.81
N PHE A 123 -8.72 7.53 6.99
CA PHE A 123 -7.76 7.36 5.89
C PHE A 123 -8.19 6.28 4.90
N THR A 124 -8.80 5.19 5.39
CA THR A 124 -9.39 4.15 4.54
C THR A 124 -10.49 4.75 3.66
N LYS A 125 -11.42 5.50 4.27
CA LYS A 125 -12.47 6.20 3.52
C LYS A 125 -11.87 7.15 2.49
N ARG A 126 -10.88 7.94 2.88
CA ARG A 126 -10.24 8.92 2.01
C ARG A 126 -9.55 8.28 0.81
N TRP A 127 -8.91 7.11 0.96
CA TRP A 127 -8.35 6.38 -0.18
C TRP A 127 -9.41 6.04 -1.22
N PHE A 128 -10.57 5.53 -0.81
CA PHE A 128 -11.67 5.27 -1.72
C PHE A 128 -12.23 6.56 -2.35
N ASP A 129 -12.39 7.62 -1.55
CA ASP A 129 -12.91 8.92 -2.03
C ASP A 129 -12.03 9.53 -3.14
N ILE A 130 -10.70 9.33 -3.10
CA ILE A 130 -9.78 9.82 -4.13
C ILE A 130 -9.50 8.80 -5.25
N GLY A 131 -10.18 7.64 -5.23
CA GLY A 131 -10.21 6.70 -6.35
C GLY A 131 -9.28 5.48 -6.24
N ALA A 132 -8.75 5.14 -5.06
CA ALA A 132 -8.03 3.87 -4.91
C ALA A 132 -8.94 2.67 -5.22
N ASP A 133 -8.43 1.67 -5.95
CA ASP A 133 -9.18 0.47 -6.32
C ASP A 133 -9.43 -0.46 -5.14
N ASP A 134 -8.47 -0.49 -4.22
CA ASP A 134 -8.55 -1.21 -2.95
C ASP A 134 -7.69 -0.53 -1.88
N VAL A 135 -7.92 -0.90 -0.62
CA VAL A 135 -7.19 -0.35 0.53
C VAL A 135 -6.60 -1.45 1.38
N GLU A 136 -5.30 -1.35 1.62
CA GLU A 136 -4.56 -2.26 2.48
C GLU A 136 -4.41 -1.69 3.88
N HIS A 137 -4.77 -2.49 4.88
CA HIS A 137 -4.62 -2.19 6.30
C HIS A 137 -3.37 -2.88 6.84
N ALA A 138 -2.31 -2.09 7.14
CA ALA A 138 -1.00 -2.64 7.47
C ALA A 138 -0.63 -2.49 8.94
N ASP A 139 -0.27 -3.62 9.54
CA ASP A 139 0.41 -3.73 10.82
C ASP A 139 1.92 -3.57 10.60
N HIS A 140 2.40 -2.34 10.72
CA HIS A 140 3.76 -1.97 10.34
C HIS A 140 4.86 -2.67 11.15
N ASP A 141 4.66 -2.84 12.45
CA ASP A 141 5.68 -3.35 13.38
C ASP A 141 5.30 -4.68 14.07
N GLY A 142 4.20 -5.28 13.67
CA GLY A 142 3.68 -6.51 14.27
C GLY A 142 3.08 -6.27 15.67
N SER A 143 2.60 -5.06 15.98
CA SER A 143 2.00 -4.72 17.26
C SER A 143 0.50 -5.03 17.36
N ALA A 144 -0.12 -5.41 16.26
CA ALA A 144 -1.49 -5.88 16.25
C ALA A 144 -1.63 -7.16 17.06
N SER A 145 -2.69 -7.24 17.88
CA SER A 145 -3.14 -8.47 18.56
C SER A 145 -4.56 -8.80 18.11
N PRO A 146 -5.02 -10.06 18.19
CA PRO A 146 -6.33 -10.48 17.69
C PRO A 146 -7.50 -9.65 18.19
N ASP A 147 -7.51 -9.30 19.48
CA ASP A 147 -8.54 -8.45 20.09
C ASP A 147 -8.57 -7.03 19.50
N ARG A 148 -7.39 -6.45 19.22
CA ARG A 148 -7.27 -5.12 18.61
C ARG A 148 -7.64 -5.15 17.13
N VAL A 149 -7.34 -6.22 16.43
CA VAL A 149 -7.75 -6.45 15.05
C VAL A 149 -9.27 -6.57 14.98
N TYR A 150 -9.87 -7.44 15.78
CA TYR A 150 -11.33 -7.57 15.87
C TYR A 150 -12.01 -6.23 16.15
N ARG A 151 -11.50 -5.48 17.13
CA ARG A 151 -12.03 -4.15 17.47
C ARG A 151 -11.97 -3.19 16.27
N TYR A 152 -10.84 -3.15 15.57
CA TYR A 152 -10.67 -2.27 14.41
C TYR A 152 -11.68 -2.59 13.30
N TYR A 153 -11.79 -3.87 12.93
CA TYR A 153 -12.69 -4.28 11.86
C TYR A 153 -14.17 -4.18 12.25
N SER A 154 -14.51 -4.36 13.52
CA SER A 154 -15.87 -4.08 14.02
C SER A 154 -16.22 -2.58 13.86
N MET A 155 -15.31 -1.67 14.24
CA MET A 155 -15.48 -0.24 14.05
C MET A 155 -15.53 0.15 12.57
N LEU A 156 -14.71 -0.46 11.74
CA LEU A 156 -14.68 -0.23 10.29
C LEU A 156 -15.99 -0.64 9.65
N GLN A 157 -16.50 -1.85 9.99
CA GLN A 157 -17.78 -2.35 9.52
C GLN A 157 -18.95 -1.40 9.90
N GLU A 158 -18.96 -0.91 11.13
CA GLU A 158 -20.00 0.02 11.62
C GLU A 158 -19.95 1.36 10.87
N LYS A 159 -18.75 1.91 10.63
CA LYS A 159 -18.60 3.27 10.12
C LYS A 159 -18.65 3.40 8.60
N ILE A 160 -18.06 2.47 7.89
CA ILE A 160 -17.95 2.54 6.42
C ILE A 160 -18.28 1.24 5.69
N GLY A 161 -18.55 0.17 6.43
CA GLY A 161 -18.77 -1.16 5.86
C GLY A 161 -17.49 -1.87 5.43
N MET A 162 -17.59 -3.18 5.20
CA MET A 162 -16.50 -4.01 4.70
C MET A 162 -16.82 -4.53 3.30
N THR A 163 -15.79 -4.62 2.47
CA THR A 163 -15.87 -5.15 1.10
C THR A 163 -14.62 -5.97 0.78
N GLU A 164 -14.67 -6.73 -0.31
CA GLU A 164 -13.52 -7.46 -0.86
C GLU A 164 -12.37 -6.54 -1.32
N LYS A 165 -12.58 -5.23 -1.32
CA LYS A 165 -11.56 -4.22 -1.64
C LYS A 165 -10.72 -3.81 -0.44
N GLN A 166 -10.96 -4.36 0.73
CA GLN A 166 -10.17 -4.12 1.94
C GLN A 166 -9.27 -5.31 2.20
N ILE A 167 -7.96 -5.08 2.16
CA ILE A 167 -6.92 -6.10 2.23
C ILE A 167 -6.23 -6.02 3.59
N VAL A 168 -5.87 -7.15 4.19
CA VAL A 168 -5.13 -7.20 5.44
C VAL A 168 -3.66 -7.52 5.19
N HIS A 169 -2.77 -6.85 5.96
CA HIS A 169 -1.33 -7.04 5.91
C HIS A 169 -0.77 -7.07 7.33
N PHE A 170 -0.48 -8.27 7.84
CA PHE A 170 0.06 -8.45 9.19
C PHE A 170 1.52 -8.87 9.19
N HIS A 171 2.35 -8.15 9.96
CA HIS A 171 3.69 -8.58 10.26
C HIS A 171 3.69 -9.60 11.41
N THR A 172 4.52 -10.65 11.30
CA THR A 172 4.59 -11.72 12.31
C THR A 172 5.69 -11.51 13.34
N THR A 173 6.23 -10.31 13.46
CA THR A 173 7.34 -9.96 14.35
C THR A 173 7.12 -10.42 15.79
N ARG A 174 5.88 -10.34 16.28
CA ARG A 174 5.46 -10.80 17.61
C ARG A 174 4.68 -12.12 17.58
N ARG A 175 4.75 -12.87 16.46
CA ARG A 175 4.12 -14.17 16.22
C ARG A 175 2.58 -14.17 16.19
N TRP A 176 1.95 -13.00 16.08
CA TRP A 176 0.48 -12.87 16.03
C TRP A 176 -0.11 -12.95 14.61
N GLY A 177 0.72 -12.89 13.56
CA GLY A 177 0.23 -12.73 12.19
C GLY A 177 -0.89 -13.69 11.78
N LEU A 178 -0.73 -15.01 12.01
CA LEU A 178 -1.77 -15.98 11.70
C LEU A 178 -3.02 -15.81 12.58
N ALA A 179 -2.85 -15.57 13.88
CA ALA A 179 -3.96 -15.34 14.79
C ALA A 179 -4.75 -14.08 14.43
N ASN A 180 -4.06 -13.03 13.97
CA ASN A 180 -4.69 -11.79 13.50
C ASN A 180 -5.53 -11.98 12.22
N VAL A 181 -5.12 -12.90 11.33
CA VAL A 181 -5.90 -13.23 10.12
C VAL A 181 -7.20 -13.96 10.47
N LEU A 182 -7.21 -14.69 11.59
CA LEU A 182 -8.38 -15.46 12.04
C LEU A 182 -9.33 -14.64 12.92
N ALA A 183 -8.91 -13.48 13.40
CA ALA A 183 -9.72 -12.61 14.26
C ALA A 183 -10.70 -11.75 13.45
#